data_3ee92cabe4ea9ce8a8b2815516abcd31
#
_entry.id   3ee92cabe4ea9ce8a8b2815516abcd31
#
_cell.length_a   1.000
_cell.length_b   1.000
_cell.length_c   1.000
_cell.angle_alpha   90.00
_cell.angle_beta   90.00
_cell.angle_gamma   90.00
#
_symmetry.space_group_name_H-M   'P 1'
#
loop_
_entity.id
_entity.type
_entity.pdbx_description
1 polymer ?
#
loop_
_entity_poly.entity_id
_entity_poly.type
_entity_poly.pdbx_seq_one_letter_code
_entity_poly.pdbx_strand_id
1 'polypeptide(L)'
;MSDQPYDLAPLALLRQQSWLSPAFPTGSYSYSHGIEWAVEAGHIHGRESLEDWLEADLRYGSGRNEAIFFVEAWRSATEDDCEKLLEVAELAAAFRGTSEFVLESSQQATACLATLRRVWPDRVVENLSKLLSERTVPPALAVVLGASAAGQRVPCGLALPAFLQSYAANLVTAAVRLIPLGQTDGQLAIAELEQAVLAASAQAEHATIRDLGSAAFMVDLASALHETQYTRLFRS
;
A
#
# COMPACT_ATOMS: atom_id res chain seq x y z
N MET A 1 -29.01 1.44 -32.82
CA MET A 1 -28.36 1.56 -31.49
C MET A 1 -26.87 1.31 -31.76
N SER A 2 -26.06 2.38 -31.74
CA SER A 2 -24.64 2.31 -32.06
C SER A 2 -23.89 1.65 -30.90
N ASP A 3 -23.32 0.45 -31.18
CA ASP A 3 -22.27 -0.17 -30.34
C ASP A 3 -21.01 0.74 -30.40
N GLN A 4 -21.02 1.81 -29.63
CA GLN A 4 -19.77 2.47 -29.28
C GLN A 4 -19.12 1.59 -28.21
N PRO A 5 -17.88 1.08 -28.43
CA PRO A 5 -17.15 0.41 -27.38
C PRO A 5 -17.00 1.41 -26.23
N TYR A 6 -17.62 1.14 -25.09
CA TYR A 6 -17.38 1.91 -23.87
C TYR A 6 -15.86 1.94 -23.65
N ASP A 7 -15.32 3.15 -23.57
CA ASP A 7 -13.95 3.31 -23.10
C ASP A 7 -13.86 2.68 -21.70
N LEU A 8 -13.13 1.57 -21.56
CA LEU A 8 -13.04 0.82 -20.29
C LEU A 8 -12.21 1.57 -19.25
N ALA A 9 -11.45 2.59 -19.64
CA ALA A 9 -10.62 3.35 -18.74
C ALA A 9 -11.39 4.03 -17.59
N PRO A 10 -12.55 4.71 -17.82
CA PRO A 10 -13.34 5.26 -16.72
C PRO A 10 -13.86 4.20 -15.75
N LEU A 11 -14.27 3.04 -16.26
CA LEU A 11 -14.75 1.95 -15.41
C LEU A 11 -13.63 1.35 -14.55
N ALA A 12 -12.43 1.19 -15.12
CA ALA A 12 -11.26 0.71 -14.42
C ALA A 12 -10.85 1.66 -13.28
N LEU A 13 -10.88 2.97 -13.53
CA LEU A 13 -10.63 3.99 -12.50
C LEU A 13 -11.68 3.97 -11.39
N LEU A 14 -12.97 3.83 -11.71
CA LEU A 14 -14.02 3.71 -10.70
C LEU A 14 -13.82 2.48 -9.80
N ARG A 15 -13.40 1.35 -10.38
CA ARG A 15 -13.06 0.14 -9.62
C ARG A 15 -11.87 0.39 -8.72
N GLN A 16 -10.80 0.99 -9.23
CA GLN A 16 -9.62 1.32 -8.43
C GLN A 16 -9.96 2.27 -7.28
N GLN A 17 -10.76 3.30 -7.48
CA GLN A 17 -11.23 4.17 -6.41
C GLN A 17 -12.00 3.39 -5.32
N SER A 18 -12.78 2.38 -5.73
CA SER A 18 -13.47 1.52 -4.78
C SER A 18 -12.51 0.70 -3.92
N TRP A 19 -11.44 0.14 -4.53
CA TRP A 19 -10.43 -0.67 -3.81
C TRP A 19 -9.59 0.15 -2.84
N LEU A 20 -9.33 1.41 -3.18
CA LEU A 20 -8.52 2.33 -2.38
C LEU A 20 -9.36 3.14 -1.38
N SER A 21 -10.67 2.97 -1.39
CA SER A 21 -11.58 3.65 -0.47
C SER A 21 -11.40 3.11 0.96
N PRO A 22 -11.47 3.96 1.99
CA PRO A 22 -11.53 3.52 3.39
C PRO A 22 -12.71 2.58 3.70
N ALA A 23 -13.75 2.57 2.85
CA ALA A 23 -14.89 1.64 2.96
C ALA A 23 -14.57 0.24 2.41
N PHE A 24 -13.45 0.05 1.70
CA PHE A 24 -13.06 -1.27 1.21
C PHE A 24 -12.66 -2.17 2.39
N PRO A 25 -13.15 -3.42 2.47
CA PRO A 25 -13.09 -4.22 3.69
C PRO A 25 -11.71 -4.86 3.90
N THR A 26 -10.64 -4.09 3.93
CA THR A 26 -9.27 -4.53 4.26
C THR A 26 -8.96 -4.48 5.75
N GLY A 27 -9.71 -3.69 6.52
CA GLY A 27 -9.43 -3.44 7.93
C GLY A 27 -8.26 -2.50 8.18
N SER A 28 -7.83 -1.72 7.18
CA SER A 28 -6.68 -0.80 7.26
C SER A 28 -6.75 0.19 8.43
N TYR A 29 -7.94 0.57 8.87
CA TYR A 29 -8.18 1.46 10.00
C TYR A 29 -7.62 0.95 11.35
N SER A 30 -7.25 -0.32 11.43
CA SER A 30 -6.72 -0.96 12.65
C SER A 30 -5.19 -0.91 12.75
N TYR A 31 -4.51 -0.32 11.78
CA TYR A 31 -3.07 -0.31 11.66
C TYR A 31 -2.53 1.12 11.62
N SER A 32 -1.42 1.37 12.32
CA SER A 32 -0.77 2.68 12.40
C SER A 32 0.62 2.70 11.76
N HIS A 33 1.15 1.55 11.38
CA HIS A 33 2.47 1.43 10.77
C HIS A 33 3.61 1.99 11.67
N GLY A 34 3.50 1.76 12.98
CA GLY A 34 4.44 2.28 13.97
C GLY A 34 4.22 3.74 14.39
N ILE A 35 3.27 4.47 13.77
CA ILE A 35 2.97 5.87 14.11
C ILE A 35 2.55 6.00 15.59
N GLU A 36 1.81 5.04 16.13
CA GLU A 36 1.37 5.10 17.52
C GLU A 36 2.56 5.17 18.47
N TRP A 37 3.58 4.35 18.27
CA TRP A 37 4.80 4.43 19.06
C TRP A 37 5.55 5.76 18.83
N ALA A 38 5.65 6.22 17.58
CA ALA A 38 6.33 7.46 17.26
C ALA A 38 5.67 8.69 17.90
N VAL A 39 4.35 8.68 18.05
CA VAL A 39 3.60 9.70 18.79
C VAL A 39 3.89 9.61 20.30
N GLU A 40 3.84 8.42 20.89
CA GLU A 40 4.12 8.22 22.33
C GLU A 40 5.57 8.62 22.68
N ALA A 41 6.51 8.32 21.79
CA ALA A 41 7.92 8.71 21.95
C ALA A 41 8.20 10.20 21.67
N GLY A 42 7.19 10.97 21.21
CA GLY A 42 7.31 12.40 20.93
C GLY A 42 7.97 12.76 19.59
N HIS A 43 8.20 11.77 18.71
CA HIS A 43 8.72 12.03 17.36
C HIS A 43 7.68 12.65 16.44
N ILE A 44 6.41 12.28 16.62
CA ILE A 44 5.27 12.87 15.91
C ILE A 44 4.39 13.57 16.96
N HIS A 45 4.29 14.90 16.86
CA HIS A 45 3.56 15.70 17.84
C HIS A 45 2.65 16.78 17.21
N GLY A 46 2.63 16.85 15.90
CA GLY A 46 1.83 17.80 15.14
C GLY A 46 1.86 17.51 13.64
N ARG A 47 1.18 18.34 12.86
CA ARG A 47 1.04 18.17 11.42
C ARG A 47 2.39 18.12 10.70
N GLU A 48 3.25 19.11 10.93
CA GLU A 48 4.56 19.21 10.26
C GLU A 48 5.44 17.98 10.51
N SER A 49 5.54 17.53 11.77
CA SER A 49 6.32 16.32 12.10
C SER A 49 5.72 15.04 11.53
N LEU A 50 4.40 14.97 11.32
CA LEU A 50 3.74 13.88 10.62
C LEU A 50 4.05 13.91 9.12
N GLU A 51 4.01 15.07 8.49
CA GLU A 51 4.35 15.28 7.08
C GLU A 51 5.79 14.85 6.80
N ASP A 52 6.75 15.32 7.61
CA ASP A 52 8.17 14.94 7.51
C ASP A 52 8.38 13.42 7.66
N TRP A 53 7.66 12.79 8.61
CA TRP A 53 7.71 11.36 8.83
C TRP A 53 7.23 10.55 7.63
N LEU A 54 6.07 10.91 7.09
CA LEU A 54 5.47 10.23 5.96
C LEU A 54 6.22 10.49 4.65
N GLU A 55 6.75 11.69 4.46
CA GLU A 55 7.62 11.97 3.31
C GLU A 55 8.89 11.10 3.36
N ALA A 56 9.52 10.96 4.52
CA ALA A 56 10.68 10.11 4.70
C ALA A 56 10.35 8.63 4.42
N ASP A 57 9.20 8.14 4.85
CA ASP A 57 8.74 6.79 4.57
C ASP A 57 8.48 6.55 3.08
N LEU A 58 7.77 7.47 2.43
CA LEU A 58 7.49 7.39 0.98
C LEU A 58 8.76 7.43 0.13
N ARG A 59 9.79 8.17 0.55
CA ARG A 59 11.03 8.35 -0.21
C ARG A 59 12.08 7.27 0.08
N TYR A 60 12.16 6.80 1.32
CA TYR A 60 13.30 6.01 1.79
C TYR A 60 12.91 4.78 2.61
N GLY A 61 11.64 4.59 2.93
CA GLY A 61 11.15 3.57 3.83
C GLY A 61 10.28 2.50 3.18
N SER A 62 9.34 2.01 3.96
CA SER A 62 8.39 0.99 3.56
C SER A 62 7.48 1.46 2.43
N GLY A 63 7.02 2.72 2.43
CA GLY A 63 6.22 3.28 1.35
C GLY A 63 6.91 3.20 -0.02
N ARG A 64 8.24 3.48 -0.07
CA ARG A 64 9.04 3.29 -1.27
C ARG A 64 9.07 1.82 -1.73
N ASN A 65 9.25 0.90 -0.81
CA ASN A 65 9.30 -0.53 -1.14
C ASN A 65 7.93 -1.04 -1.62
N GLU A 66 6.84 -0.60 -1.00
CA GLU A 66 5.48 -0.90 -1.46
C GLU A 66 5.26 -0.40 -2.90
N ALA A 67 5.75 0.79 -3.24
CA ALA A 67 5.69 1.31 -4.60
C ALA A 67 6.41 0.40 -5.61
N ILE A 68 7.61 -0.07 -5.28
CA ILE A 68 8.41 -0.97 -6.12
C ILE A 68 7.68 -2.32 -6.30
N PHE A 69 7.16 -2.92 -5.23
CA PHE A 69 6.40 -4.16 -5.31
C PHE A 69 5.13 -4.01 -6.15
N PHE A 70 4.43 -2.88 -6.02
CA PHE A 70 3.27 -2.59 -6.85
C PHE A 70 3.62 -2.56 -8.34
N VAL A 71 4.68 -1.83 -8.70
CA VAL A 71 5.12 -1.69 -10.10
C VAL A 71 5.57 -3.03 -10.68
N GLU A 72 6.37 -3.79 -9.96
CA GLU A 72 6.85 -5.08 -10.42
C GLU A 72 5.71 -6.10 -10.58
N ALA A 73 4.74 -6.10 -9.67
CA ALA A 73 3.54 -6.94 -9.82
C ALA A 73 2.67 -6.49 -11.00
N TRP A 74 2.52 -5.17 -11.21
CA TRP A 74 1.80 -4.63 -12.36
C TRP A 74 2.46 -5.02 -13.69
N ARG A 75 3.79 -4.92 -13.79
CA ARG A 75 4.58 -5.31 -14.97
C ARG A 75 4.43 -6.80 -15.26
N SER A 76 4.71 -7.64 -14.27
CA SER A 76 4.62 -9.10 -14.42
C SER A 76 3.23 -9.56 -14.85
N ALA A 77 2.18 -8.94 -14.27
CA ALA A 77 0.80 -9.24 -14.63
C ALA A 77 0.42 -8.74 -16.04
N THR A 78 0.98 -7.60 -16.49
CA THR A 78 0.77 -7.06 -17.83
C THR A 78 1.44 -7.91 -18.89
N GLU A 79 2.63 -8.45 -18.60
CA GLU A 79 3.41 -9.33 -19.45
C GLU A 79 2.92 -10.79 -19.42
N ASP A 80 1.93 -11.11 -18.58
CA ASP A 80 1.42 -12.47 -18.33
C ASP A 80 2.52 -13.42 -17.79
N ASP A 81 3.53 -12.87 -17.11
CA ASP A 81 4.65 -13.60 -16.53
C ASP A 81 4.31 -14.05 -15.10
N CYS A 82 3.73 -15.23 -15.00
CA CYS A 82 3.32 -15.84 -13.74
C CYS A 82 4.52 -16.22 -12.84
N GLU A 83 5.67 -16.57 -13.41
CA GLU A 83 6.86 -16.95 -12.64
C GLU A 83 7.42 -15.72 -11.95
N LYS A 84 7.57 -14.62 -12.68
CA LYS A 84 8.02 -13.36 -12.11
C LYS A 84 7.03 -12.78 -11.11
N LEU A 85 5.73 -12.88 -11.38
CA LEU A 85 4.71 -12.43 -10.42
C LEU A 85 4.80 -13.20 -9.10
N LEU A 86 5.07 -14.50 -9.16
CA LEU A 86 5.30 -15.33 -7.96
C LEU A 86 6.58 -14.91 -7.24
N GLU A 87 7.70 -14.72 -7.96
CA GLU A 87 8.96 -14.22 -7.38
C GLU A 87 8.77 -12.90 -6.62
N VAL A 88 8.05 -11.94 -7.23
CA VAL A 88 7.71 -10.66 -6.61
C VAL A 88 6.86 -10.87 -5.35
N ALA A 89 5.89 -11.77 -5.40
CA ALA A 89 5.03 -12.07 -4.25
C ALA A 89 5.80 -12.73 -3.09
N GLU A 90 6.65 -13.71 -3.38
CA GLU A 90 7.52 -14.37 -2.39
C GLU A 90 8.48 -13.38 -1.75
N LEU A 91 9.09 -12.51 -2.55
CA LEU A 91 9.97 -11.47 -2.04
C LEU A 91 9.21 -10.45 -1.19
N ALA A 92 8.04 -9.99 -1.63
CA ALA A 92 7.23 -9.05 -0.86
C ALA A 92 6.76 -9.63 0.47
N ALA A 93 6.46 -10.91 0.53
CA ALA A 93 6.12 -11.59 1.78
C ALA A 93 7.31 -11.70 2.74
N ALA A 94 8.52 -11.93 2.22
CA ALA A 94 9.74 -12.07 3.00
C ALA A 94 10.37 -10.72 3.39
N PHE A 95 10.15 -9.66 2.61
CA PHE A 95 10.78 -8.36 2.76
C PHE A 95 10.02 -7.48 3.76
N ARG A 96 9.87 -7.96 5.00
CA ARG A 96 9.17 -7.25 6.08
C ARG A 96 10.09 -7.20 7.30
N GLY A 97 10.41 -5.98 7.76
CA GLY A 97 11.35 -5.75 8.85
C GLY A 97 10.83 -6.18 10.22
N THR A 98 9.51 -6.24 10.41
CA THR A 98 8.85 -6.51 11.69
C THR A 98 7.70 -7.49 11.54
N SER A 99 7.33 -8.18 12.62
CA SER A 99 6.16 -9.08 12.63
C SER A 99 4.85 -8.32 12.44
N GLU A 100 4.79 -7.07 12.87
CA GLU A 100 3.63 -6.21 12.67
C GLU A 100 3.44 -5.81 11.21
N PHE A 101 4.51 -5.49 10.50
CA PHE A 101 4.44 -5.24 9.05
C PHE A 101 4.04 -6.48 8.26
N VAL A 102 4.49 -7.68 8.69
CA VAL A 102 4.02 -8.95 8.11
C VAL A 102 2.51 -9.09 8.32
N LEU A 103 2.06 -8.89 9.56
CA LEU A 103 0.64 -9.04 9.94
C LEU A 103 -0.24 -8.05 9.16
N GLU A 104 0.13 -6.77 9.19
CA GLU A 104 -0.60 -5.70 8.51
C GLU A 104 -0.77 -6.00 7.02
N SER A 105 0.34 -6.18 6.32
CA SER A 105 0.33 -6.43 4.88
C SER A 105 -0.46 -7.69 4.51
N SER A 106 -0.23 -8.81 5.19
CA SER A 106 -0.86 -10.08 4.85
C SER A 106 -2.35 -10.11 5.16
N GLN A 107 -2.80 -9.52 6.26
CA GLN A 107 -4.23 -9.48 6.60
C GLN A 107 -5.01 -8.57 5.67
N GLN A 108 -4.49 -7.37 5.39
CA GLN A 108 -5.11 -6.45 4.44
C GLN A 108 -5.17 -7.07 3.03
N ALA A 109 -4.07 -7.68 2.59
CA ALA A 109 -3.98 -8.32 1.27
C ALA A 109 -4.93 -9.52 1.14
N THR A 110 -5.05 -10.34 2.18
CA THR A 110 -5.97 -11.48 2.20
C THR A 110 -7.42 -11.03 2.04
N ALA A 111 -7.84 -10.02 2.80
CA ALA A 111 -9.18 -9.47 2.74
C ALA A 111 -9.44 -8.77 1.38
N CYS A 112 -8.44 -8.04 0.88
CA CYS A 112 -8.49 -7.39 -0.43
C CYS A 112 -8.66 -8.43 -1.55
N LEU A 113 -7.81 -9.44 -1.62
CA LEU A 113 -7.84 -10.48 -2.64
C LEU A 113 -9.17 -11.26 -2.63
N ALA A 114 -9.67 -11.62 -1.45
CA ALA A 114 -10.96 -12.29 -1.31
C ALA A 114 -12.13 -11.43 -1.84
N THR A 115 -12.10 -10.12 -1.56
CA THR A 115 -13.13 -9.19 -2.02
C THR A 115 -13.05 -8.98 -3.53
N LEU A 116 -11.85 -8.77 -4.08
CA LEU A 116 -11.63 -8.59 -5.52
C LEU A 116 -12.13 -9.79 -6.31
N ARG A 117 -11.77 -11.01 -5.90
CA ARG A 117 -12.22 -12.26 -6.52
C ARG A 117 -13.74 -12.41 -6.55
N ARG A 118 -14.41 -11.94 -5.50
CA ARG A 118 -15.86 -12.06 -5.40
C ARG A 118 -16.61 -11.00 -6.19
N VAL A 119 -16.09 -9.77 -6.22
CA VAL A 119 -16.83 -8.61 -6.74
C VAL A 119 -16.41 -8.26 -8.17
N TRP A 120 -15.11 -8.36 -8.47
CA TRP A 120 -14.53 -8.06 -9.78
C TRP A 120 -13.58 -9.17 -10.24
N PRO A 121 -14.11 -10.40 -10.42
CA PRO A 121 -13.26 -11.51 -10.84
C PRO A 121 -12.62 -11.23 -12.19
N ASP A 122 -11.31 -11.48 -12.28
CA ASP A 122 -10.58 -11.47 -13.54
C ASP A 122 -9.46 -12.52 -13.52
N ARG A 123 -8.90 -12.80 -14.70
CA ARG A 123 -7.89 -13.84 -14.88
C ARG A 123 -6.63 -13.60 -14.05
N VAL A 124 -6.17 -12.36 -13.93
CA VAL A 124 -4.95 -12.02 -13.20
C VAL A 124 -5.13 -12.28 -11.71
N VAL A 125 -6.25 -11.82 -11.13
CA VAL A 125 -6.58 -12.00 -9.72
C VAL A 125 -6.74 -13.48 -9.37
N GLU A 126 -7.40 -14.27 -10.24
CA GLU A 126 -7.56 -15.72 -10.03
C GLU A 126 -6.22 -16.46 -10.14
N ASN A 127 -5.39 -16.13 -11.13
CA ASN A 127 -4.05 -16.72 -11.27
C ASN A 127 -3.18 -16.39 -10.05
N LEU A 128 -3.14 -15.13 -9.62
CA LEU A 128 -2.39 -14.72 -8.42
C LEU A 128 -2.85 -15.51 -7.19
N SER A 129 -4.16 -15.59 -6.96
CA SER A 129 -4.72 -16.34 -5.83
C SER A 129 -4.31 -17.81 -5.86
N LYS A 130 -4.32 -18.43 -7.03
CA LYS A 130 -3.90 -19.83 -7.21
C LYS A 130 -2.41 -20.01 -6.91
N LEU A 131 -1.55 -19.17 -7.49
CA LEU A 131 -0.09 -19.21 -7.27
C LEU A 131 0.26 -19.09 -5.78
N LEU A 132 -0.32 -18.10 -5.10
CA LEU A 132 -0.10 -17.87 -3.67
C LEU A 132 -0.54 -19.08 -2.83
N SER A 133 -1.69 -19.69 -3.16
CA SER A 133 -2.22 -20.86 -2.46
C SER A 133 -1.35 -22.10 -2.67
N GLU A 134 -0.92 -22.38 -3.91
CA GLU A 134 -0.10 -23.56 -4.25
C GLU A 134 1.29 -23.51 -3.63
N ARG A 135 1.84 -22.31 -3.44
CA ARG A 135 3.17 -22.09 -2.84
C ARG A 135 3.12 -21.72 -1.37
N THR A 136 1.93 -21.59 -0.78
CA THR A 136 1.75 -21.19 0.63
C THR A 136 2.42 -19.82 0.93
N VAL A 137 2.35 -18.89 -0.01
CA VAL A 137 2.90 -17.54 0.11
C VAL A 137 1.84 -16.62 0.69
N PRO A 138 2.11 -15.91 1.81
CA PRO A 138 1.21 -14.88 2.29
C PRO A 138 1.06 -13.75 1.25
N PRO A 139 -0.16 -13.30 0.95
CA PRO A 139 -0.33 -12.18 0.04
C PRO A 139 0.25 -10.88 0.62
N ALA A 140 0.75 -10.00 -0.25
CA ALA A 140 1.17 -8.65 0.09
C ALA A 140 0.28 -7.62 -0.63
N LEU A 141 -0.13 -6.55 0.07
CA LEU A 141 -1.16 -5.63 -0.43
C LEU A 141 -0.75 -4.94 -1.73
N ALA A 142 0.49 -4.45 -1.82
CA ALA A 142 0.99 -3.81 -3.03
C ALA A 142 0.99 -4.76 -4.23
N VAL A 143 1.35 -6.04 -4.03
CA VAL A 143 1.33 -7.05 -5.10
C VAL A 143 -0.09 -7.33 -5.56
N VAL A 144 -1.02 -7.51 -4.63
CA VAL A 144 -2.44 -7.74 -4.95
C VAL A 144 -3.02 -6.58 -5.75
N LEU A 145 -2.79 -5.33 -5.29
CA LEU A 145 -3.33 -4.15 -5.94
C LEU A 145 -2.63 -3.83 -7.28
N GLY A 146 -1.31 -4.03 -7.37
CA GLY A 146 -0.57 -3.85 -8.62
C GLY A 146 -1.02 -4.83 -9.71
N ALA A 147 -1.09 -6.12 -9.38
CA ALA A 147 -1.60 -7.14 -10.30
C ALA A 147 -3.07 -6.89 -10.69
N SER A 148 -3.91 -6.47 -9.74
CA SER A 148 -5.32 -6.17 -10.01
C SER A 148 -5.48 -4.95 -10.93
N ALA A 149 -4.65 -3.92 -10.75
CA ALA A 149 -4.64 -2.75 -11.63
C ALA A 149 -4.28 -3.14 -13.07
N ALA A 150 -3.27 -4.00 -13.25
CA ALA A 150 -2.92 -4.56 -14.56
C ALA A 150 -4.08 -5.36 -15.17
N GLY A 151 -4.71 -6.27 -14.42
CA GLY A 151 -5.85 -7.06 -14.85
C GLY A 151 -7.03 -6.21 -15.31
N GLN A 152 -7.27 -5.09 -14.64
CA GLN A 152 -8.31 -4.12 -15.01
C GLN A 152 -7.83 -3.07 -16.02
N ARG A 153 -6.60 -3.18 -16.53
CA ARG A 153 -5.99 -2.28 -17.53
C ARG A 153 -5.89 -0.83 -17.09
N VAL A 154 -5.71 -0.60 -15.78
CA VAL A 154 -5.38 0.74 -15.28
C VAL A 154 -3.90 1.00 -15.57
N PRO A 155 -3.55 2.09 -16.26
CA PRO A 155 -2.14 2.45 -16.50
C PRO A 155 -1.38 2.62 -15.17
N CYS A 156 -0.13 2.11 -15.11
CA CYS A 156 0.68 2.17 -13.90
C CYS A 156 0.83 3.60 -13.36
N GLY A 157 1.12 4.56 -14.24
CA GLY A 157 1.26 5.98 -13.88
C GLY A 157 0.00 6.65 -13.34
N LEU A 158 -1.18 6.00 -13.39
CA LEU A 158 -2.39 6.44 -12.68
C LEU A 158 -2.66 5.58 -11.45
N ALA A 159 -2.38 4.29 -11.54
CA ALA A 159 -2.68 3.34 -10.48
C ALA A 159 -1.76 3.49 -9.27
N LEU A 160 -0.47 3.67 -9.50
CA LEU A 160 0.53 3.78 -8.45
C LEU A 160 0.39 5.05 -7.60
N PRO A 161 0.28 6.26 -8.17
CA PRO A 161 0.03 7.46 -7.35
C PRO A 161 -1.23 7.36 -6.50
N ALA A 162 -2.32 6.81 -7.06
CA ALA A 162 -3.56 6.59 -6.30
C ALA A 162 -3.38 5.59 -5.15
N PHE A 163 -2.60 4.53 -5.34
CA PHE A 163 -2.25 3.58 -4.29
C PHE A 163 -1.44 4.25 -3.18
N LEU A 164 -0.37 4.98 -3.52
CA LEU A 164 0.47 5.67 -2.52
C LEU A 164 -0.28 6.78 -1.80
N GLN A 165 -1.18 7.49 -2.49
CA GLN A 165 -2.07 8.47 -1.86
C GLN A 165 -3.00 7.81 -0.84
N SER A 166 -3.57 6.65 -1.17
CA SER A 166 -4.40 5.89 -0.22
C SER A 166 -3.58 5.38 0.96
N TYR A 167 -2.35 4.92 0.73
CA TYR A 167 -1.41 4.53 1.77
C TYR A 167 -1.14 5.68 2.74
N ALA A 168 -0.70 6.84 2.24
CA ALA A 168 -0.45 8.02 3.06
C ALA A 168 -1.71 8.50 3.80
N ALA A 169 -2.87 8.53 3.14
CA ALA A 169 -4.14 8.94 3.74
C ALA A 169 -4.57 8.02 4.90
N ASN A 170 -4.33 6.71 4.80
CA ASN A 170 -4.60 5.78 5.89
C ASN A 170 -3.72 6.10 7.11
N LEU A 171 -2.43 6.39 6.91
CA LEU A 171 -1.49 6.74 7.98
C LEU A 171 -1.80 8.10 8.62
N VAL A 172 -2.16 9.10 7.81
CA VAL A 172 -2.66 10.39 8.32
C VAL A 172 -3.92 10.19 9.16
N THR A 173 -4.85 9.34 8.72
CA THR A 173 -6.08 9.04 9.45
C THR A 173 -5.79 8.34 10.79
N ALA A 174 -4.78 7.46 10.85
CA ALA A 174 -4.31 6.89 12.10
C ALA A 174 -3.73 7.95 13.03
N ALA A 175 -2.87 8.84 12.50
CA ALA A 175 -2.25 9.92 13.27
C ALA A 175 -3.28 10.91 13.85
N VAL A 176 -4.32 11.29 13.09
CA VAL A 176 -5.42 12.17 13.56
C VAL A 176 -6.14 11.60 14.79
N ARG A 177 -6.10 10.29 14.99
CA ARG A 177 -6.68 9.63 16.19
C ARG A 177 -5.74 9.61 17.38
N LEU A 178 -4.45 9.89 17.18
CA LEU A 178 -3.38 9.79 18.19
C LEU A 178 -2.90 11.17 18.66
N ILE A 179 -2.93 12.15 17.81
CA ILE A 179 -2.48 13.52 18.10
C ILE A 179 -3.65 14.50 17.98
N PRO A 180 -3.60 15.66 18.64
CA PRO A 180 -4.71 16.61 18.67
C PRO A 180 -4.82 17.39 17.35
N LEU A 181 -4.99 16.67 16.24
CA LEU A 181 -5.28 17.25 14.92
C LEU A 181 -6.76 17.16 14.60
N GLY A 182 -7.28 18.22 13.97
CA GLY A 182 -8.60 18.22 13.37
C GLY A 182 -8.64 17.47 12.03
N GLN A 183 -9.84 17.11 11.58
CA GLN A 183 -10.01 16.49 10.25
C GLN A 183 -9.47 17.37 9.12
N THR A 184 -9.59 18.70 9.25
CA THR A 184 -9.05 19.65 8.28
C THR A 184 -7.52 19.61 8.25
N ASP A 185 -6.86 19.51 9.41
CA ASP A 185 -5.40 19.38 9.47
C ASP A 185 -4.93 18.07 8.81
N GLY A 186 -5.68 16.99 8.99
CA GLY A 186 -5.42 15.73 8.27
C GLY A 186 -5.51 15.91 6.75
N GLN A 187 -6.49 16.66 6.24
CA GLN A 187 -6.60 16.95 4.81
C GLN A 187 -5.48 17.85 4.30
N LEU A 188 -5.03 18.81 5.12
CA LEU A 188 -3.87 19.66 4.79
C LEU A 188 -2.59 18.81 4.70
N ALA A 189 -2.36 17.87 5.62
CA ALA A 189 -1.23 16.95 5.57
C ALA A 189 -1.28 16.05 4.31
N ILE A 190 -2.46 15.53 3.96
CA ILE A 190 -2.63 14.73 2.74
C ILE A 190 -2.30 15.54 1.49
N ALA A 191 -2.73 16.80 1.42
CA ALA A 191 -2.45 17.69 0.29
C ALA A 191 -0.95 18.03 0.19
N GLU A 192 -0.26 18.28 1.31
CA GLU A 192 1.17 18.54 1.35
C GLU A 192 1.99 17.35 0.85
N LEU A 193 1.55 16.12 1.14
CA LEU A 193 2.22 14.89 0.72
C LEU A 193 2.07 14.56 -0.78
N GLU A 194 1.22 15.25 -1.54
CA GLU A 194 0.99 14.96 -2.97
C GLU A 194 2.28 14.96 -3.79
N GLN A 195 3.18 15.91 -3.54
CA GLN A 195 4.45 16.00 -4.26
C GLN A 195 5.39 14.83 -3.90
N ALA A 196 5.40 14.40 -2.64
CA ALA A 196 6.17 13.24 -2.20
C ALA A 196 5.62 11.95 -2.84
N VAL A 197 4.29 11.79 -2.91
CA VAL A 197 3.61 10.67 -3.58
C VAL A 197 3.99 10.62 -5.07
N LEU A 198 3.93 11.76 -5.78
CA LEU A 198 4.28 11.81 -7.19
C LEU A 198 5.77 11.50 -7.42
N ALA A 199 6.65 12.04 -6.57
CA ALA A 199 8.09 11.77 -6.65
C ALA A 199 8.42 10.30 -6.38
N ALA A 200 7.82 9.68 -5.36
CA ALA A 200 7.98 8.27 -5.05
C ALA A 200 7.44 7.37 -6.18
N SER A 201 6.30 7.73 -6.77
CA SER A 201 5.74 7.03 -7.92
C SER A 201 6.69 7.06 -9.12
N ALA A 202 7.17 8.25 -9.48
CA ALA A 202 8.09 8.41 -10.62
C ALA A 202 9.41 7.63 -10.41
N GLN A 203 9.93 7.59 -9.19
CA GLN A 203 11.12 6.79 -8.86
C GLN A 203 10.84 5.29 -8.99
N ALA A 204 9.73 4.82 -8.45
CA ALA A 204 9.36 3.40 -8.48
C ALA A 204 9.11 2.88 -9.90
N GLU A 205 8.58 3.71 -10.81
CA GLU A 205 8.42 3.35 -12.22
C GLU A 205 9.73 3.04 -12.96
N HIS A 206 10.87 3.45 -12.42
CA HIS A 206 12.19 3.16 -12.97
C HIS A 206 12.99 2.16 -12.13
N ALA A 207 12.49 1.83 -10.94
CA ALA A 207 13.11 0.90 -10.03
C ALA A 207 12.76 -0.57 -10.36
N THR A 208 13.54 -1.47 -9.77
CA THR A 208 13.38 -2.93 -9.83
C THR A 208 13.47 -3.52 -8.43
N ILE A 209 13.23 -4.82 -8.27
CA ILE A 209 13.44 -5.54 -7.00
C ILE A 209 14.87 -5.42 -6.45
N ARG A 210 15.86 -5.04 -7.27
CA ARG A 210 17.25 -4.83 -6.82
C ARG A 210 17.45 -3.51 -6.08
N ASP A 211 16.48 -2.61 -6.20
CA ASP A 211 16.49 -1.28 -5.58
C ASP A 211 15.75 -1.26 -4.24
N LEU A 212 15.21 -2.42 -3.80
CA LEU A 212 14.58 -2.56 -2.50
C LEU A 212 15.56 -2.30 -1.37
N GLY A 213 15.10 -1.61 -0.35
CA GLY A 213 15.88 -1.25 0.82
C GLY A 213 15.17 -0.16 1.63
N SER A 214 15.62 0.06 2.86
CA SER A 214 15.15 1.14 3.70
C SER A 214 16.31 1.97 4.21
N ALA A 215 16.14 3.29 4.19
CA ALA A 215 16.96 4.26 4.90
C ALA A 215 16.12 5.12 5.87
N ALA A 216 14.84 4.82 6.01
CA ALA A 216 13.95 5.43 7.00
C ALA A 216 14.04 4.69 8.34
N PHE A 217 15.23 4.65 8.90
CA PHE A 217 15.55 3.85 10.10
C PHE A 217 14.59 4.06 11.26
N MET A 218 14.12 5.30 11.48
CA MET A 218 13.19 5.60 12.58
C MET A 218 11.79 5.01 12.33
N VAL A 219 11.35 4.89 11.08
CA VAL A 219 10.07 4.24 10.73
C VAL A 219 10.14 2.74 11.03
N ASP A 220 11.23 2.09 10.60
CA ASP A 220 11.45 0.66 10.86
C ASP A 220 11.58 0.38 12.37
N LEU A 221 12.32 1.23 13.08
CA LEU A 221 12.49 1.13 14.52
C LEU A 221 11.17 1.34 15.28
N ALA A 222 10.35 2.32 14.86
CA ALA A 222 9.06 2.59 15.48
C ALA A 222 8.13 1.38 15.40
N SER A 223 8.08 0.70 14.26
CA SER A 223 7.32 -0.54 14.12
C SER A 223 7.83 -1.65 15.04
N ALA A 224 9.16 -1.83 15.13
CA ALA A 224 9.74 -2.84 16.02
C ALA A 224 9.48 -2.56 17.50
N LEU A 225 9.51 -1.30 17.93
CA LEU A 225 9.26 -0.88 19.31
C LEU A 225 7.77 -0.91 19.65
N HIS A 226 6.89 -0.69 18.68
CA HIS A 226 5.45 -0.83 18.84
C HIS A 226 5.06 -2.27 19.21
N GLU A 227 5.78 -3.30 18.75
CA GLU A 227 5.50 -4.70 19.10
C GLU A 227 5.46 -4.96 20.62
N THR A 228 6.21 -4.19 21.38
CA THR A 228 6.32 -4.32 22.86
C THR A 228 5.61 -3.21 23.63
N GLN A 229 4.94 -2.29 22.93
CA GLN A 229 4.21 -1.19 23.56
C GLN A 229 3.07 -1.70 24.45
N TYR A 230 3.00 -1.23 25.71
CA TYR A 230 2.07 -1.77 26.71
C TYR A 230 0.60 -1.40 26.41
N THR A 231 0.37 -0.12 26.09
CA THR A 231 -0.99 0.36 25.74
C THR A 231 -1.03 0.63 24.25
N ARG A 232 -1.96 -0.01 23.55
CA ARG A 232 -2.09 0.11 22.08
C ARG A 232 -3.52 0.33 21.67
N LEU A 233 -3.73 1.29 20.78
CA LEU A 233 -4.98 1.54 20.08
C LEU A 233 -5.02 0.74 18.77
N PHE A 234 -3.86 0.58 18.14
CA PHE A 234 -3.68 -0.08 16.86
C PHE A 234 -3.04 -1.46 17.00
N ARG A 235 -3.08 -2.23 15.93
CA ARG A 235 -2.47 -3.58 15.86
C ARG A 235 -1.02 -3.56 15.38
N SER A 236 -0.64 -2.46 14.68
CA SER A 236 0.74 -2.20 14.23
C SER A 236 1.04 -0.71 14.28
#